data_291c7c7b3a070032314ec30085a1bf3f
#
_entry.id   291c7c7b3a070032314ec30085a1bf3f
#
_cell.length_a   1.000
_cell.length_b   1.000
_cell.length_c   1.000
_cell.angle_alpha   90.00
_cell.angle_beta   90.00
_cell.angle_gamma   90.00
#
_symmetry.space_group_name_H-M   'P 1'
#
loop_
_entity.id
_entity.type
_entity.pdbx_description
1 polymer ?
#
loop_
_entity_poly.entity_id
_entity_poly.type
_entity_poly.pdbx_seq_one_letter_code
_entity_poly.pdbx_strand_id
1 'polypeptide(L)'
;MIDKIHEVKTAELRLTKPDIEEETDDDQLYNLCAICHSLGGAGMMMYVITQRIEGKPHRLSRLVLLSPAGFHDDSNAVFSMAELLLVLLAPVLSLLVPAFYIPTRFFRMLVNKLARDLHNLPAVGGLVQTLMSYVVGGDSSNWVGVLGLPHYNTNDMPGVSFRVALHLAQMKRTGKFRMFDYGSASANMKVYGSPMPLDLGEHYGLIDIPVDLVAGQKDKVIRPSMVKKHYKLMKGAGVDVSYNEFEYAHLDFTFSHREELLSYVMSCLLLVDPNKKHQVNQRVVRSRRKGQVATSG
;
A
#
# COMPACT_ATOMS: atom_id res chain seq x y z
N MET A 1 -4.31 -13.70 3.22
CA MET A 1 -3.62 -13.86 1.90
C MET A 1 -2.19 -14.34 2.09
N ILE A 2 -1.34 -13.60 2.81
CA ILE A 2 0.08 -13.98 3.02
C ILE A 2 0.20 -15.36 3.68
N ASP A 3 -0.57 -15.65 4.73
CA ASP A 3 -0.56 -16.96 5.38
C ASP A 3 -0.98 -18.09 4.43
N LYS A 4 -1.93 -17.83 3.53
CA LYS A 4 -2.31 -18.82 2.50
C LYS A 4 -1.21 -19.06 1.48
N ILE A 5 -0.48 -18.01 1.08
CA ILE A 5 0.71 -18.15 0.22
C ILE A 5 1.76 -19.00 0.94
N HIS A 6 2.00 -18.73 2.21
CA HIS A 6 2.92 -19.49 3.03
C HIS A 6 2.54 -20.97 3.10
N GLU A 7 1.29 -21.28 3.42
CA GLU A 7 0.76 -22.64 3.48
C GLU A 7 0.98 -23.39 2.15
N VAL A 8 0.61 -22.77 1.01
CA VAL A 8 0.78 -23.38 -0.32
C VAL A 8 2.25 -23.59 -0.65
N LYS A 9 3.11 -22.57 -0.43
CA LYS A 9 4.54 -22.68 -0.74
C LYS A 9 5.25 -23.69 0.13
N THR A 10 4.92 -23.78 1.40
CA THR A 10 5.47 -24.79 2.30
C THR A 10 5.06 -26.20 1.86
N ALA A 11 3.80 -26.40 1.46
CA ALA A 11 3.33 -27.66 0.93
C ALA A 11 4.05 -28.06 -0.37
N GLU A 12 4.22 -27.13 -1.32
CA GLU A 12 4.97 -27.36 -2.56
C GLU A 12 6.42 -27.78 -2.28
N LEU A 13 7.10 -27.08 -1.37
CA LEU A 13 8.50 -27.35 -1.03
C LEU A 13 8.68 -28.71 -0.35
N ARG A 14 7.76 -29.11 0.53
CA ARG A 14 7.76 -30.45 1.15
C ARG A 14 7.59 -31.56 0.12
N LEU A 15 6.78 -31.37 -0.91
CA LEU A 15 6.61 -32.32 -2.00
C LEU A 15 7.87 -32.45 -2.87
N THR A 16 8.62 -31.36 -3.07
CA THR A 16 9.81 -31.35 -3.92
C THR A 16 11.11 -31.71 -3.20
N LYS A 17 11.14 -31.59 -1.87
CA LYS A 17 12.30 -31.88 -1.01
C LYS A 17 11.83 -32.57 0.27
N PRO A 18 11.57 -33.88 0.23
CA PRO A 18 11.04 -34.63 1.37
C PRO A 18 12.00 -34.73 2.59
N ASP A 19 13.30 -34.49 2.38
CA ASP A 19 14.32 -34.56 3.43
C ASP A 19 14.42 -33.26 4.29
N ILE A 20 13.53 -32.28 4.09
CA ILE A 20 13.47 -31.09 4.95
C ILE A 20 12.78 -31.51 6.24
N GLU A 21 13.57 -31.63 7.32
CA GLU A 21 13.06 -31.85 8.68
C GLU A 21 11.98 -30.83 9.04
N GLU A 22 11.07 -31.18 9.97
CA GLU A 22 10.02 -30.29 10.46
C GLU A 22 10.66 -28.98 10.97
N GLU A 23 10.68 -27.97 10.10
CA GLU A 23 11.14 -26.65 10.48
C GLU A 23 10.11 -26.00 11.40
N THR A 24 10.62 -25.33 12.41
CA THR A 24 9.81 -24.44 13.26
C THR A 24 9.19 -23.35 12.39
N ASP A 25 8.04 -22.84 12.77
CA ASP A 25 7.26 -21.81 12.06
C ASP A 25 8.10 -20.52 11.73
N ASP A 26 9.33 -20.44 12.30
CA ASP A 26 10.29 -19.35 12.13
C ASP A 26 11.26 -19.54 10.93
N ASP A 27 11.38 -20.72 10.34
CA ASP A 27 12.32 -21.02 9.26
C ASP A 27 11.64 -21.01 7.89
N GLN A 28 11.42 -19.83 7.33
CA GLN A 28 10.84 -19.70 5.99
C GLN A 28 11.85 -20.04 4.89
N LEU A 29 11.56 -21.10 4.11
CA LEU A 29 12.43 -21.63 3.05
C LEU A 29 12.42 -20.83 1.74
N TYR A 30 11.60 -19.78 1.63
CA TYR A 30 11.45 -18.97 0.43
C TYR A 30 11.42 -17.50 0.79
N ASN A 31 11.78 -16.65 -0.16
CA ASN A 31 11.67 -15.22 -0.02
C ASN A 31 10.36 -14.73 -0.61
N LEU A 32 9.56 -14.02 0.18
CA LEU A 32 8.32 -13.39 -0.25
C LEU A 32 8.51 -11.86 -0.25
N CYS A 33 8.46 -11.27 -1.42
CA CYS A 33 8.53 -9.82 -1.58
C CYS A 33 7.14 -9.24 -1.88
N ALA A 34 6.84 -8.07 -1.36
CA ALA A 34 5.62 -7.36 -1.69
C ALA A 34 5.94 -6.12 -2.55
N ILE A 35 5.33 -6.07 -3.73
CA ILE A 35 5.34 -4.90 -4.61
C ILE A 35 3.95 -4.29 -4.55
N CYS A 36 3.85 -3.07 -4.03
CA CYS A 36 2.57 -2.46 -3.71
C CYS A 36 2.50 -1.04 -4.26
N HIS A 37 1.35 -0.69 -4.87
CA HIS A 37 1.09 0.62 -5.40
C HIS A 37 0.04 1.37 -4.56
N SER A 38 0.25 2.66 -4.35
CA SER A 38 -0.73 3.58 -3.77
C SER A 38 -1.29 3.10 -2.41
N LEU A 39 -2.60 2.89 -2.31
CA LEU A 39 -3.28 2.38 -1.11
C LEU A 39 -2.78 1.00 -0.67
N GLY A 40 -2.37 0.15 -1.64
CA GLY A 40 -1.77 -1.14 -1.34
C GLY A 40 -0.46 -1.01 -0.56
N GLY A 41 0.33 0.04 -0.83
CA GLY A 41 1.55 0.36 -0.08
C GLY A 41 1.25 0.73 1.38
N ALA A 42 0.24 1.58 1.59
CA ALA A 42 -0.22 1.91 2.94
C ALA A 42 -0.69 0.67 3.71
N GLY A 43 -1.52 -0.16 3.06
CA GLY A 43 -2.03 -1.40 3.66
C GLY A 43 -0.92 -2.39 4.03
N MET A 44 0.12 -2.49 3.21
CA MET A 44 1.24 -3.39 3.49
C MET A 44 2.12 -2.89 4.64
N MET A 45 2.37 -1.58 4.73
CA MET A 45 3.05 -0.99 5.89
C MET A 45 2.25 -1.20 7.18
N MET A 46 0.92 -0.98 7.13
CA MET A 46 0.01 -1.27 8.26
C MET A 46 0.12 -2.74 8.67
N TYR A 47 0.11 -3.66 7.71
CA TYR A 47 0.21 -5.09 7.97
C TYR A 47 1.51 -5.45 8.69
N VAL A 48 2.66 -5.04 8.15
CA VAL A 48 3.98 -5.37 8.74
C VAL A 48 4.08 -4.84 10.16
N ILE A 49 3.74 -3.57 10.39
CA ILE A 49 3.80 -2.94 11.72
C ILE A 49 2.86 -3.66 12.70
N THR A 50 1.63 -3.94 12.29
CA THR A 50 0.65 -4.62 13.15
C THR A 50 1.10 -6.02 13.51
N GLN A 51 1.62 -6.80 12.56
CA GLN A 51 2.16 -8.13 12.84
C GLN A 51 3.29 -8.06 13.87
N ARG A 52 4.18 -7.07 13.78
CA ARG A 52 5.28 -6.90 14.75
C ARG A 52 4.79 -6.47 16.14
N ILE A 53 3.78 -5.61 16.22
CA ILE A 53 3.14 -5.26 17.49
C ILE A 53 2.52 -6.49 18.16
N GLU A 54 1.85 -7.34 17.38
CA GLU A 54 1.22 -8.57 17.86
C GLU A 54 2.23 -9.71 18.13
N GLY A 55 3.51 -9.50 17.84
CA GLY A 55 4.56 -10.52 17.99
C GLY A 55 4.44 -11.67 16.98
N LYS A 56 3.75 -11.43 15.85
CA LYS A 56 3.52 -12.40 14.77
C LYS A 56 4.50 -12.21 13.62
N PRO A 57 4.85 -13.27 12.88
CA PRO A 57 5.66 -13.16 11.68
C PRO A 57 4.85 -12.52 10.54
N HIS A 58 5.42 -11.54 9.84
CA HIS A 58 4.80 -10.98 8.62
C HIS A 58 5.20 -11.72 7.35
N ARG A 59 6.20 -12.58 7.41
CA ARG A 59 6.65 -13.51 6.33
C ARG A 59 7.16 -12.82 5.05
N LEU A 60 7.50 -11.55 5.13
CA LEU A 60 8.02 -10.79 4.00
C LEU A 60 9.52 -10.59 4.13
N SER A 61 10.22 -10.58 3.00
CA SER A 61 11.67 -10.39 2.92
C SER A 61 12.04 -8.99 2.41
N ARG A 62 11.15 -8.32 1.69
CA ARG A 62 11.35 -6.98 1.13
C ARG A 62 10.03 -6.32 0.75
N LEU A 63 9.97 -5.00 0.86
CA LEU A 63 8.88 -4.17 0.38
C LEU A 63 9.35 -3.25 -0.75
N VAL A 64 8.66 -3.25 -1.88
CA VAL A 64 8.82 -2.25 -2.94
C VAL A 64 7.52 -1.47 -3.04
N LEU A 65 7.55 -0.21 -2.64
CA LEU A 65 6.36 0.63 -2.46
C LEU A 65 6.34 1.74 -3.51
N LEU A 66 5.43 1.61 -4.47
CA LEU A 66 5.27 2.51 -5.61
C LEU A 66 4.23 3.58 -5.26
N SER A 67 4.66 4.82 -5.09
CA SER A 67 3.82 5.95 -4.65
C SER A 67 2.86 5.56 -3.51
N PRO A 68 3.37 5.07 -2.36
CA PRO A 68 2.51 4.59 -1.28
C PRO A 68 1.70 5.73 -0.66
N ALA A 69 0.41 5.48 -0.40
CA ALA A 69 -0.43 6.37 0.38
C ALA A 69 -0.02 6.36 1.87
N GLY A 70 -0.54 7.31 2.64
CA GLY A 70 -0.32 7.40 4.09
C GLY A 70 -0.28 8.83 4.58
N PHE A 71 0.57 9.68 4.00
CA PHE A 71 0.54 11.12 4.21
C PHE A 71 -0.20 11.79 3.05
N HIS A 72 -1.10 12.73 3.36
CA HIS A 72 -1.96 13.40 2.39
C HIS A 72 -1.99 14.92 2.59
N ASP A 73 -1.01 15.46 3.27
CA ASP A 73 -0.87 16.87 3.61
C ASP A 73 -0.62 17.78 2.40
N ASP A 74 -0.07 17.25 1.32
CA ASP A 74 0.19 17.95 0.05
C ASP A 74 -0.75 17.49 -1.09
N SER A 75 -2.04 17.24 -0.79
CA SER A 75 -3.03 16.82 -1.79
C SER A 75 -3.43 17.99 -2.70
N ASN A 76 -3.76 17.69 -3.96
CA ASN A 76 -4.26 18.73 -4.88
C ASN A 76 -5.68 19.21 -4.53
N ALA A 77 -6.09 20.34 -5.11
CA ALA A 77 -7.36 20.97 -4.81
C ALA A 77 -8.59 20.09 -5.12
N VAL A 78 -8.53 19.26 -6.15
CA VAL A 78 -9.61 18.34 -6.54
C VAL A 78 -9.84 17.28 -5.45
N PHE A 79 -8.77 16.65 -4.97
CA PHE A 79 -8.87 15.67 -3.88
C PHE A 79 -9.26 16.33 -2.56
N SER A 80 -8.81 17.57 -2.30
CA SER A 80 -9.20 18.33 -1.11
C SER A 80 -10.68 18.67 -1.11
N MET A 81 -11.25 19.04 -2.26
CA MET A 81 -12.67 19.32 -2.40
C MET A 81 -13.51 18.04 -2.26
N ALA A 82 -13.09 16.95 -2.91
CA ALA A 82 -13.75 15.65 -2.79
C ALA A 82 -13.77 15.16 -1.34
N GLU A 83 -12.68 15.34 -0.60
CA GLU A 83 -12.59 15.01 0.81
C GLU A 83 -13.55 15.85 1.66
N LEU A 84 -13.57 17.18 1.44
CA LEU A 84 -14.49 18.07 2.17
C LEU A 84 -15.94 17.63 1.99
N LEU A 85 -16.35 17.33 0.76
CA LEU A 85 -17.70 16.83 0.46
C LEU A 85 -17.95 15.50 1.15
N LEU A 86 -16.99 14.59 1.12
CA LEU A 86 -17.07 13.28 1.78
C LEU A 86 -17.28 13.44 3.29
N VAL A 87 -16.48 14.27 3.94
CA VAL A 87 -16.57 14.51 5.40
C VAL A 87 -17.89 15.18 5.78
N LEU A 88 -18.36 16.12 4.99
CA LEU A 88 -19.65 16.79 5.23
C LEU A 88 -20.85 15.84 5.07
N LEU A 89 -20.79 14.96 4.10
CA LEU A 89 -21.87 13.98 3.84
C LEU A 89 -21.79 12.72 4.70
N ALA A 90 -20.63 12.42 5.28
CA ALA A 90 -20.41 11.20 6.06
C ALA A 90 -21.42 10.97 7.20
N PRO A 91 -21.81 11.97 8.02
CA PRO A 91 -22.78 11.78 9.08
C PRO A 91 -24.14 11.31 8.55
N VAL A 92 -24.60 11.89 7.45
CA VAL A 92 -25.89 11.52 6.82
C VAL A 92 -25.79 10.16 6.14
N LEU A 93 -24.73 9.93 5.39
CA LEU A 93 -24.52 8.67 4.68
C LEU A 93 -24.33 7.50 5.65
N SER A 94 -23.64 7.70 6.77
CA SER A 94 -23.43 6.65 7.77
C SER A 94 -24.71 6.21 8.49
N LEU A 95 -25.70 7.09 8.60
CA LEU A 95 -27.02 6.78 9.15
C LEU A 95 -27.88 5.97 8.18
N LEU A 96 -27.75 6.25 6.88
CA LEU A 96 -28.58 5.64 5.85
C LEU A 96 -28.02 4.32 5.32
N VAL A 97 -26.67 4.18 5.34
CA VAL A 97 -25.98 3.06 4.70
C VAL A 97 -24.79 2.62 5.56
N PRO A 98 -24.95 1.61 6.43
CA PRO A 98 -23.85 1.16 7.31
C PRO A 98 -22.65 0.55 6.55
N ALA A 99 -22.87 0.11 5.30
CA ALA A 99 -21.81 -0.38 4.41
C ALA A 99 -22.00 0.21 3.01
N PHE A 100 -21.45 1.40 2.78
CA PHE A 100 -21.50 2.03 1.48
C PHE A 100 -20.25 1.69 0.68
N TYR A 101 -20.45 1.03 -0.46
CA TYR A 101 -19.40 0.85 -1.46
C TYR A 101 -19.57 1.93 -2.52
N ILE A 102 -18.47 2.66 -2.84
CA ILE A 102 -18.47 3.50 -4.03
C ILE A 102 -18.78 2.58 -5.22
N PRO A 103 -19.87 2.80 -6.00
CA PRO A 103 -20.32 1.86 -7.02
C PRO A 103 -19.39 1.90 -8.24
N THR A 104 -18.18 1.38 -8.07
CA THR A 104 -17.16 1.35 -9.12
C THR A 104 -17.59 0.52 -10.32
N ARG A 105 -18.50 -0.48 -10.14
CA ARG A 105 -19.04 -1.26 -11.25
C ARG A 105 -19.82 -0.39 -12.24
N PHE A 106 -20.64 0.51 -11.75
CA PHE A 106 -21.38 1.46 -12.60
C PHE A 106 -20.42 2.38 -13.36
N PHE A 107 -19.47 3.00 -12.65
CA PHE A 107 -18.49 3.86 -13.27
C PHE A 107 -17.59 3.12 -14.27
N ARG A 108 -17.19 1.90 -13.96
CA ARG A 108 -16.44 1.04 -14.91
C ARG A 108 -17.24 0.74 -16.17
N MET A 109 -18.50 0.36 -16.02
CA MET A 109 -19.38 0.11 -17.16
C MET A 109 -19.57 1.37 -18.00
N LEU A 110 -19.75 2.53 -17.35
CA LEU A 110 -19.87 3.81 -18.02
C LEU A 110 -18.59 4.18 -18.77
N VAL A 111 -17.44 4.08 -18.12
CA VAL A 111 -16.12 4.36 -18.73
C VAL A 111 -15.85 3.41 -19.89
N ASN A 112 -16.11 2.11 -19.72
CA ASN A 112 -15.96 1.12 -20.79
C ASN A 112 -16.90 1.40 -21.97
N LYS A 113 -18.15 1.76 -21.69
CA LYS A 113 -19.10 2.12 -22.74
C LYS A 113 -18.64 3.38 -23.47
N LEU A 114 -18.29 4.43 -22.76
CA LEU A 114 -17.75 5.65 -23.34
C LEU A 114 -16.49 5.38 -24.16
N ALA A 115 -15.55 4.60 -23.65
CA ALA A 115 -14.34 4.23 -24.37
C ALA A 115 -14.64 3.48 -25.67
N ARG A 116 -15.61 2.56 -25.67
CA ARG A 116 -16.05 1.83 -26.88
C ARG A 116 -16.78 2.73 -27.87
N ASP A 117 -17.74 3.51 -27.38
CA ASP A 117 -18.58 4.37 -28.21
C ASP A 117 -17.74 5.50 -28.83
N LEU A 118 -16.71 5.96 -28.13
CA LEU A 118 -15.89 7.12 -28.50
C LEU A 118 -14.53 6.72 -29.10
N HIS A 119 -14.24 5.41 -29.19
CA HIS A 119 -12.99 4.89 -29.75
C HIS A 119 -12.67 5.46 -31.15
N ASN A 120 -13.70 5.67 -31.97
CA ASN A 120 -13.56 6.19 -33.32
C ASN A 120 -13.61 7.73 -33.42
N LEU A 121 -13.68 8.44 -32.30
CA LEU A 121 -13.71 9.91 -32.23
C LEU A 121 -12.44 10.45 -31.54
N PRO A 122 -11.37 10.73 -32.31
CA PRO A 122 -10.07 11.16 -31.75
C PRO A 122 -10.17 12.38 -30.83
N ALA A 123 -11.07 13.34 -31.15
CA ALA A 123 -11.26 14.54 -30.36
C ALA A 123 -11.78 14.25 -28.94
N VAL A 124 -12.65 13.23 -28.80
CA VAL A 124 -13.22 12.84 -27.51
C VAL A 124 -12.23 12.01 -26.69
N GLY A 125 -11.50 11.14 -27.35
CA GLY A 125 -10.38 10.39 -26.72
C GLY A 125 -9.33 11.36 -26.14
N GLY A 126 -8.96 12.40 -26.89
CA GLY A 126 -8.07 13.48 -26.43
C GLY A 126 -8.62 14.26 -25.24
N LEU A 127 -9.92 14.54 -25.20
CA LEU A 127 -10.56 15.21 -24.06
C LEU A 127 -10.49 14.35 -22.78
N VAL A 128 -10.86 13.07 -22.87
CA VAL A 128 -10.78 12.13 -21.74
C VAL A 128 -9.36 12.02 -21.22
N GLN A 129 -8.41 11.88 -22.14
CA GLN A 129 -6.98 11.83 -21.83
C GLN A 129 -6.52 13.09 -21.10
N THR A 130 -6.91 14.28 -21.60
CA THR A 130 -6.59 15.56 -20.96
C THR A 130 -7.19 15.65 -19.56
N LEU A 131 -8.44 15.28 -19.37
CA LEU A 131 -9.11 15.28 -18.06
C LEU A 131 -8.41 14.34 -17.08
N MET A 132 -8.07 13.12 -17.52
CA MET A 132 -7.35 12.14 -16.67
C MET A 132 -5.96 12.67 -16.29
N SER A 133 -5.20 13.22 -17.25
CA SER A 133 -3.88 13.78 -16.95
C SER A 133 -3.96 15.00 -16.03
N TYR A 134 -5.04 15.76 -16.08
CA TYR A 134 -5.27 16.86 -15.16
C TYR A 134 -5.50 16.38 -13.72
N VAL A 135 -6.26 15.31 -13.54
CA VAL A 135 -6.62 14.77 -12.21
C VAL A 135 -5.47 13.96 -11.60
N VAL A 136 -4.94 12.98 -12.33
CA VAL A 136 -3.93 12.04 -11.79
C VAL A 136 -2.50 12.41 -12.15
N GLY A 137 -2.30 13.34 -13.04
CA GLY A 137 -1.00 13.72 -13.60
C GLY A 137 -0.55 12.78 -14.71
N GLY A 138 0.50 13.20 -15.42
CA GLY A 138 1.21 12.38 -16.39
C GLY A 138 0.74 12.51 -17.82
N ASP A 139 1.44 11.77 -18.67
CA ASP A 139 1.18 11.67 -20.08
C ASP A 139 0.64 10.28 -20.37
N SER A 140 -0.65 10.19 -20.58
CA SER A 140 -1.34 8.95 -20.91
C SER A 140 -0.97 8.37 -22.28
N SER A 141 -0.14 9.08 -23.09
CA SER A 141 0.44 8.51 -24.30
C SER A 141 1.38 7.33 -24.01
N ASN A 142 1.94 7.26 -22.81
CA ASN A 142 2.77 6.14 -22.34
C ASN A 142 1.96 4.91 -21.90
N TRP A 143 0.65 5.02 -21.81
CA TRP A 143 -0.20 3.88 -21.48
C TRP A 143 -0.54 3.09 -22.74
N VAL A 144 -0.81 1.80 -22.60
CA VAL A 144 -1.38 0.95 -23.66
C VAL A 144 -2.82 1.41 -24.00
N GLY A 145 -2.98 2.70 -23.92
CA GLY A 145 -4.12 3.52 -24.27
C GLY A 145 -5.21 3.54 -23.20
N VAL A 146 -5.69 4.75 -22.90
CA VAL A 146 -7.03 4.94 -22.30
C VAL A 146 -8.07 4.20 -23.17
N LEU A 147 -7.79 4.06 -24.46
CA LEU A 147 -8.52 3.25 -25.42
C LEU A 147 -8.36 1.73 -25.20
N GLY A 148 -7.31 1.30 -24.48
CA GLY A 148 -7.10 -0.08 -24.06
C GLY A 148 -7.87 -0.48 -22.80
N LEU A 149 -8.51 0.46 -22.08
CA LEU A 149 -9.38 0.15 -20.93
C LEU A 149 -10.41 -0.95 -21.20
N PRO A 150 -11.00 -1.08 -22.43
CA PRO A 150 -11.88 -2.19 -22.75
C PRO A 150 -11.19 -3.57 -22.74
N HIS A 151 -9.87 -3.62 -22.84
CA HIS A 151 -9.12 -4.88 -22.79
C HIS A 151 -8.78 -5.30 -21.34
N TYR A 152 -8.86 -4.38 -20.38
CA TYR A 152 -8.69 -4.74 -18.98
C TYR A 152 -9.96 -5.40 -18.45
N ASN A 153 -9.78 -6.51 -17.72
CA ASN A 153 -10.88 -7.22 -17.10
C ASN A 153 -11.57 -6.30 -16.08
N THR A 154 -12.83 -5.93 -16.35
CA THR A 154 -13.61 -5.05 -15.47
C THR A 154 -13.93 -5.67 -14.12
N ASN A 155 -13.71 -6.98 -13.95
CA ASN A 155 -13.91 -7.68 -12.68
C ASN A 155 -12.71 -7.54 -11.74
N ASP A 156 -11.53 -7.18 -12.26
CA ASP A 156 -10.28 -7.08 -11.49
C ASP A 156 -10.13 -5.73 -10.75
N MET A 157 -11.09 -4.82 -10.90
CA MET A 157 -11.15 -3.57 -10.15
C MET A 157 -12.26 -3.64 -9.09
N PRO A 158 -12.01 -4.19 -7.90
CA PRO A 158 -13.02 -4.26 -6.83
C PRO A 158 -13.41 -2.85 -6.37
N GLY A 159 -14.60 -2.71 -5.82
CA GLY A 159 -15.04 -1.46 -5.21
C GLY A 159 -14.18 -1.06 -4.01
N VAL A 160 -14.20 0.23 -3.71
CA VAL A 160 -13.54 0.77 -2.50
C VAL A 160 -14.60 1.05 -1.44
N SER A 161 -14.36 0.58 -0.22
CA SER A 161 -15.23 0.87 0.91
C SER A 161 -15.26 2.38 1.20
N PHE A 162 -16.43 2.90 1.54
CA PHE A 162 -16.58 4.28 2.01
C PHE A 162 -15.67 4.60 3.21
N ARG A 163 -15.47 3.62 4.10
CA ARG A 163 -14.54 3.77 5.25
C ARG A 163 -13.09 3.98 4.83
N VAL A 164 -12.66 3.44 3.70
CA VAL A 164 -11.30 3.70 3.19
C VAL A 164 -11.15 5.17 2.80
N ALA A 165 -12.15 5.74 2.12
CA ALA A 165 -12.13 7.15 1.77
C ALA A 165 -12.15 8.06 3.04
N LEU A 166 -12.96 7.71 4.04
CA LEU A 166 -12.94 8.39 5.34
C LEU A 166 -11.58 8.26 6.05
N HIS A 167 -10.92 7.11 5.97
CA HIS A 167 -9.62 6.90 6.56
C HIS A 167 -8.55 7.81 5.92
N LEU A 168 -8.55 7.91 4.59
CA LEU A 168 -7.66 8.83 3.88
C LEU A 168 -7.90 10.28 4.32
N ALA A 169 -9.17 10.70 4.47
CA ALA A 169 -9.53 12.01 4.99
C ALA A 169 -9.06 12.23 6.42
N GLN A 170 -9.15 11.23 7.29
CA GLN A 170 -8.63 11.29 8.66
C GLN A 170 -7.11 11.46 8.70
N MET A 171 -6.37 10.70 7.88
CA MET A 171 -4.91 10.80 7.77
C MET A 171 -4.50 12.19 7.27
N LYS A 172 -5.18 12.72 6.24
CA LYS A 172 -4.93 14.07 5.74
C LYS A 172 -5.15 15.12 6.82
N ARG A 173 -6.33 15.12 7.46
CA ARG A 173 -6.69 16.11 8.49
C ARG A 173 -5.75 16.11 9.69
N THR A 174 -5.17 14.97 10.03
CA THR A 174 -4.24 14.85 11.16
C THR A 174 -2.77 15.01 10.76
N GLY A 175 -2.45 14.95 9.47
CA GLY A 175 -1.07 14.93 8.96
C GLY A 175 -0.27 13.70 9.42
N LYS A 176 -0.95 12.66 9.90
CA LYS A 176 -0.37 11.45 10.49
C LYS A 176 -0.75 10.21 9.69
N PHE A 177 0.19 9.30 9.56
CA PHE A 177 -0.07 7.95 9.06
C PHE A 177 -0.50 7.06 10.21
N ARG A 178 -1.81 6.84 10.36
CA ARG A 178 -2.38 6.14 11.50
C ARG A 178 -3.51 5.18 11.12
N MET A 179 -3.89 4.32 12.04
CA MET A 179 -5.05 3.46 11.90
C MET A 179 -6.36 4.27 11.87
N PHE A 180 -7.45 3.63 11.42
CA PHE A 180 -8.77 4.26 11.29
C PHE A 180 -9.31 4.68 12.66
N ASP A 181 -9.77 5.93 12.77
CA ASP A 181 -10.44 6.43 13.97
C ASP A 181 -11.94 6.13 13.89
N TYR A 182 -12.44 5.34 14.84
CA TYR A 182 -13.86 4.99 14.95
C TYR A 182 -14.73 6.09 15.54
N GLY A 183 -14.17 7.29 15.78
CA GLY A 183 -14.89 8.49 16.19
C GLY A 183 -15.16 8.61 17.69
N SER A 184 -14.83 7.61 18.50
CA SER A 184 -14.90 7.70 19.96
C SER A 184 -13.86 6.84 20.66
N ALA A 185 -13.42 7.29 21.85
CA ALA A 185 -12.47 6.53 22.67
C ALA A 185 -12.99 5.10 23.00
N SER A 186 -14.28 4.95 23.25
CA SER A 186 -14.89 3.65 23.53
C SER A 186 -14.87 2.71 22.31
N ALA A 187 -15.12 3.25 21.11
CA ALA A 187 -15.09 2.46 19.87
C ALA A 187 -13.65 2.06 19.50
N ASN A 188 -12.69 2.98 19.65
CA ASN A 188 -11.26 2.68 19.43
C ASN A 188 -10.75 1.64 20.45
N MET A 189 -11.14 1.76 21.71
CA MET A 189 -10.78 0.80 22.77
C MET A 189 -11.24 -0.62 22.43
N LYS A 190 -12.44 -0.78 21.88
CA LYS A 190 -12.97 -2.10 21.46
C LYS A 190 -12.14 -2.76 20.36
N VAL A 191 -11.55 -1.97 19.46
CA VAL A 191 -10.85 -2.47 18.29
C VAL A 191 -9.34 -2.59 18.53
N TYR A 192 -8.76 -1.59 19.20
CA TYR A 192 -7.30 -1.46 19.34
C TYR A 192 -6.79 -1.70 20.76
N GLY A 193 -7.67 -1.82 21.74
CA GLY A 193 -7.27 -1.83 23.16
C GLY A 193 -6.71 -0.48 23.63
N SER A 194 -6.92 0.59 22.86
CA SER A 194 -6.46 1.96 23.11
C SER A 194 -7.56 2.96 22.78
N PRO A 195 -7.68 4.07 23.54
CA PRO A 195 -8.67 5.12 23.25
C PRO A 195 -8.36 5.89 21.98
N MET A 196 -7.13 5.85 21.50
CA MET A 196 -6.66 6.50 20.26
C MET A 196 -6.19 5.47 19.25
N PRO A 197 -6.42 5.69 17.94
CA PRO A 197 -5.85 4.84 16.92
C PRO A 197 -4.32 4.96 16.88
N LEU A 198 -3.66 3.83 16.60
CA LEU A 198 -2.22 3.72 16.52
C LEU A 198 -1.64 4.66 15.46
N ASP A 199 -0.64 5.47 15.81
CA ASP A 199 0.18 6.24 14.87
C ASP A 199 1.27 5.35 14.29
N LEU A 200 1.06 4.90 13.06
CA LEU A 200 1.96 3.98 12.37
C LEU A 200 3.31 4.63 12.03
N GLY A 201 3.30 5.97 11.82
CA GLY A 201 4.52 6.72 11.55
C GLY A 201 5.52 6.70 12.71
N GLU A 202 5.01 6.63 13.95
CA GLU A 202 5.84 6.50 15.16
C GLU A 202 6.38 5.07 15.34
N HIS A 203 5.86 4.09 14.61
CA HIS A 203 6.19 2.67 14.72
C HIS A 203 7.00 2.13 13.54
N TYR A 204 7.54 3.00 12.68
CA TYR A 204 8.35 2.54 11.54
C TYR A 204 9.56 1.71 11.94
N GLY A 205 10.14 1.94 13.12
CA GLY A 205 11.24 1.11 13.64
C GLY A 205 10.92 -0.37 13.82
N LEU A 206 9.64 -0.76 13.72
CA LEU A 206 9.20 -2.16 13.71
C LEU A 206 9.30 -2.82 12.32
N ILE A 207 9.54 -2.04 11.26
CA ILE A 207 9.77 -2.57 9.92
C ILE A 207 11.22 -3.05 9.87
N ASP A 208 11.42 -4.34 9.94
CA ASP A 208 12.71 -5.02 10.08
C ASP A 208 13.21 -5.66 8.79
N ILE A 209 12.64 -5.26 7.67
CA ILE A 209 13.01 -5.68 6.31
C ILE A 209 13.31 -4.48 5.42
N PRO A 210 14.12 -4.64 4.37
CA PRO A 210 14.41 -3.57 3.43
C PRO A 210 13.16 -3.03 2.75
N VAL A 211 13.09 -1.71 2.60
CA VAL A 211 11.99 -0.98 1.95
C VAL A 211 12.53 -0.12 0.83
N ASP A 212 11.99 -0.29 -0.38
CA ASP A 212 12.28 0.58 -1.51
C ASP A 212 11.06 1.47 -1.79
N LEU A 213 11.20 2.76 -1.54
CA LEU A 213 10.20 3.77 -1.82
C LEU A 213 10.43 4.37 -3.20
N VAL A 214 9.39 4.36 -4.02
CA VAL A 214 9.42 4.95 -5.37
C VAL A 214 8.37 6.04 -5.46
N ALA A 215 8.74 7.22 -5.95
CA ALA A 215 7.84 8.33 -6.19
C ALA A 215 7.76 8.69 -7.67
N GLY A 216 6.61 9.19 -8.10
CA GLY A 216 6.39 9.71 -9.44
C GLY A 216 6.52 11.24 -9.44
N GLN A 217 7.47 11.78 -10.21
CA GLN A 217 7.70 13.24 -10.28
C GLN A 217 6.46 13.99 -10.80
N LYS A 218 5.66 13.35 -11.65
CA LYS A 218 4.43 13.88 -12.24
C LYS A 218 3.17 13.44 -11.50
N ASP A 219 3.32 12.69 -10.39
CA ASP A 219 2.20 12.19 -9.60
C ASP A 219 1.49 13.34 -8.87
N LYS A 220 0.21 13.55 -9.20
CA LYS A 220 -0.65 14.57 -8.58
C LYS A 220 -1.55 14.01 -7.47
N VAL A 221 -1.59 12.69 -7.31
CA VAL A 221 -2.35 11.98 -6.26
C VAL A 221 -1.50 11.82 -5.01
N ILE A 222 -0.36 11.15 -5.16
CA ILE A 222 0.64 10.97 -4.09
C ILE A 222 1.93 11.66 -4.54
N ARG A 223 2.07 12.93 -4.19
CA ARG A 223 3.21 13.73 -4.61
C ARG A 223 4.52 13.23 -4.00
N PRO A 224 5.67 13.47 -4.65
CA PRO A 224 6.98 13.09 -4.11
C PRO A 224 7.24 13.55 -2.68
N SER A 225 6.71 14.73 -2.28
CA SER A 225 6.79 15.27 -0.92
C SER A 225 6.23 14.31 0.13
N MET A 226 5.10 13.66 -0.17
CA MET A 226 4.43 12.69 0.72
C MET A 226 5.26 11.42 0.85
N VAL A 227 5.80 10.88 -0.26
CA VAL A 227 6.68 9.70 -0.25
C VAL A 227 8.00 10.01 0.46
N LYS A 228 8.57 11.20 0.25
CA LYS A 228 9.75 11.68 0.99
C LYS A 228 9.52 11.76 2.49
N LYS A 229 8.30 12.03 2.93
CA LYS A 229 7.95 12.04 4.36
C LYS A 229 8.04 10.64 4.95
N HIS A 230 7.51 9.60 4.27
CA HIS A 230 7.73 8.20 4.64
C HIS A 230 9.23 7.87 4.74
N TYR A 231 9.99 8.21 3.70
CA TYR A 231 11.44 7.97 3.66
C TYR A 231 12.17 8.58 4.85
N LYS A 232 11.92 9.87 5.15
CA LYS A 232 12.58 10.56 6.25
C LYS A 232 12.28 9.92 7.61
N LEU A 233 11.01 9.57 7.84
CA LEU A 233 10.59 8.95 9.10
C LEU A 233 11.15 7.52 9.24
N MET A 234 11.11 6.71 8.19
CA MET A 234 11.69 5.36 8.20
C MET A 234 13.21 5.41 8.42
N LYS A 235 13.91 6.31 7.72
CA LYS A 235 15.35 6.49 7.90
C LYS A 235 15.70 6.94 9.31
N GLY A 236 14.93 7.88 9.87
CA GLY A 236 15.07 8.33 11.25
C GLY A 236 14.81 7.24 12.29
N ALA A 237 13.95 6.27 11.96
CA ALA A 237 13.66 5.11 12.79
C ALA A 237 14.64 3.94 12.61
N GLY A 238 15.68 4.10 11.76
CA GLY A 238 16.71 3.09 11.52
C GLY A 238 16.33 1.96 10.57
N VAL A 239 15.25 2.14 9.79
CA VAL A 239 14.85 1.18 8.74
C VAL A 239 15.85 1.21 7.59
N ASP A 240 16.18 0.05 7.04
CA ASP A 240 16.91 -0.05 5.77
C ASP A 240 15.98 0.37 4.63
N VAL A 241 16.06 1.66 4.24
CA VAL A 241 15.13 2.26 3.28
C VAL A 241 15.87 2.99 2.17
N SER A 242 15.48 2.70 0.93
CA SER A 242 15.89 3.43 -0.27
C SER A 242 14.77 4.35 -0.77
N TYR A 243 15.14 5.36 -1.59
CA TYR A 243 14.20 6.28 -2.22
C TYR A 243 14.64 6.59 -3.65
N ASN A 244 13.73 6.42 -4.61
CA ASN A 244 13.93 6.74 -6.01
C ASN A 244 12.75 7.50 -6.61
N GLU A 245 13.01 8.30 -7.64
CA GLU A 245 11.99 9.03 -8.40
C GLU A 245 12.06 8.67 -9.87
N PHE A 246 10.88 8.47 -10.48
CA PHE A 246 10.72 8.30 -11.92
C PHE A 246 9.85 9.41 -12.50
N GLU A 247 10.02 9.73 -13.77
CA GLU A 247 9.13 10.65 -14.50
C GLU A 247 7.74 10.06 -14.75
N TYR A 248 7.11 9.53 -13.70
CA TYR A 248 5.83 8.86 -13.72
C TYR A 248 4.76 9.68 -13.02
N ALA A 249 3.53 9.59 -13.53
CA ALA A 249 2.32 9.95 -12.81
C ALA A 249 1.77 8.76 -12.03
N HIS A 250 0.68 8.99 -11.27
CA HIS A 250 0.14 7.97 -10.37
C HIS A 250 -0.21 6.65 -11.06
N LEU A 251 -0.88 6.72 -12.20
CA LEU A 251 -1.32 5.53 -12.93
C LEU A 251 -0.23 4.93 -13.83
N ASP A 252 0.85 5.67 -14.11
CA ASP A 252 1.96 5.17 -14.91
C ASP A 252 2.64 3.96 -14.25
N PHE A 253 2.64 3.89 -12.92
CA PHE A 253 3.14 2.73 -12.18
C PHE A 253 2.42 1.41 -12.50
N THR A 254 1.19 1.49 -13.00
CA THR A 254 0.38 0.31 -13.32
C THR A 254 0.21 0.12 -14.84
N PHE A 255 0.11 1.21 -15.59
CA PHE A 255 -0.32 1.17 -16.99
C PHE A 255 0.76 1.57 -18.01
N SER A 256 1.89 2.13 -17.58
CA SER A 256 2.97 2.49 -18.49
C SER A 256 3.60 1.26 -19.12
N HIS A 257 3.92 1.35 -20.40
CA HIS A 257 4.70 0.35 -21.14
C HIS A 257 6.23 0.56 -21.04
N ARG A 258 6.67 1.59 -20.30
CA ARG A 258 8.09 1.88 -20.12
C ARG A 258 8.73 0.82 -19.21
N GLU A 259 9.85 0.26 -19.65
CA GLU A 259 10.51 -0.87 -18.97
C GLU A 259 11.39 -0.46 -17.78
N GLU A 260 11.69 0.82 -17.62
CA GLU A 260 12.61 1.31 -16.59
C GLU A 260 12.17 0.96 -15.16
N LEU A 261 10.87 1.08 -14.88
CA LEU A 261 10.32 0.70 -13.57
C LEU A 261 10.41 -0.81 -13.35
N LEU A 262 10.07 -1.60 -14.36
CA LEU A 262 10.16 -3.06 -14.27
C LEU A 262 11.60 -3.49 -14.00
N SER A 263 12.58 -2.93 -14.74
CA SER A 263 13.99 -3.20 -14.54
C SER A 263 14.46 -2.83 -13.12
N TYR A 264 14.01 -1.69 -12.61
CA TYR A 264 14.31 -1.27 -11.24
C TYR A 264 13.71 -2.24 -10.21
N VAL A 265 12.43 -2.59 -10.33
CA VAL A 265 11.76 -3.53 -9.42
C VAL A 265 12.47 -4.88 -9.44
N MET A 266 12.81 -5.40 -10.63
CA MET A 266 13.56 -6.66 -10.76
C MET A 266 14.93 -6.57 -10.09
N SER A 267 15.63 -5.44 -10.20
CA SER A 267 16.91 -5.25 -9.49
C SER A 267 16.74 -5.29 -7.97
N CYS A 268 15.67 -4.68 -7.43
CA CYS A 268 15.36 -4.75 -6.01
C CYS A 268 15.10 -6.20 -5.54
N LEU A 269 14.39 -6.99 -6.34
CA LEU A 269 14.12 -8.40 -6.03
C LEU A 269 15.38 -9.26 -6.04
N LEU A 270 16.33 -8.98 -6.92
CA LEU A 270 17.63 -9.68 -7.00
C LEU A 270 18.56 -9.40 -5.80
N LEU A 271 18.32 -8.31 -5.05
CA LEU A 271 19.05 -8.01 -3.81
C LEU A 271 18.63 -8.88 -2.64
N VAL A 272 17.57 -9.68 -2.78
CA VAL A 272 17.14 -10.62 -1.74
C VAL A 272 18.02 -11.86 -1.83
N ASP A 273 18.91 -12.02 -0.85
CA ASP A 273 19.81 -13.19 -0.77
C ASP A 273 18.98 -14.46 -0.48
N PRO A 274 18.95 -15.45 -1.39
CA PRO A 274 18.21 -16.68 -1.18
C PRO A 274 18.75 -17.52 -0.02
N ASN A 275 20.00 -17.26 0.43
CA ASN A 275 20.65 -18.00 1.52
C ASN A 275 20.60 -17.23 2.86
N LYS A 276 20.14 -15.99 2.87
CA LYS A 276 19.98 -15.23 4.09
C LYS A 276 18.72 -15.72 4.84
N LYS A 277 18.89 -16.82 5.57
CA LYS A 277 17.89 -17.23 6.57
C LYS A 277 17.61 -16.05 7.49
N HIS A 278 16.35 -15.81 7.81
CA HIS A 278 15.91 -14.67 8.62
C HIS A 278 16.65 -14.61 9.98
N GLN A 279 17.84 -14.00 10.04
CA GLN A 279 18.57 -13.77 11.28
C GLN A 279 17.90 -12.72 12.18
N VAL A 280 16.81 -12.11 11.72
CA VAL A 280 16.16 -10.99 12.38
C VAL A 280 15.46 -11.39 13.69
N ASN A 281 14.96 -12.62 13.80
CA ASN A 281 14.26 -13.08 15.00
C ASN A 281 15.18 -13.25 16.22
N GLN A 282 16.47 -13.47 16.04
CA GLN A 282 17.36 -13.69 17.18
C GLN A 282 17.67 -12.44 18.01
N ARG A 283 17.58 -11.24 17.43
CA ARG A 283 17.85 -10.00 18.19
C ARG A 283 16.71 -9.61 19.13
N VAL A 284 15.46 -9.81 18.72
CA VAL A 284 14.28 -9.49 19.54
C VAL A 284 14.13 -10.49 20.70
N VAL A 285 14.36 -11.77 20.45
CA VAL A 285 14.32 -12.81 21.50
C VAL A 285 15.45 -12.64 22.52
N ARG A 286 16.66 -12.26 22.09
CA ARG A 286 17.77 -11.98 23.01
C ARG A 286 17.55 -10.74 23.86
N SER A 287 16.89 -9.70 23.37
CA SER A 287 16.56 -8.50 24.14
C SER A 287 15.50 -8.81 25.22
N ARG A 288 14.50 -9.63 24.91
CA ARG A 288 13.49 -10.07 25.90
C ARG A 288 14.08 -10.97 26.99
N ARG A 289 14.98 -11.90 26.66
CA ARG A 289 15.65 -12.73 27.69
C ARG A 289 16.57 -11.93 28.60
N LYS A 290 17.23 -10.88 28.11
CA LYS A 290 18.02 -9.98 28.97
C LYS A 290 17.16 -9.11 29.89
N GLY A 291 15.95 -8.73 29.48
CA GLY A 291 15.00 -7.98 30.31
C GLY A 291 14.36 -8.81 31.43
N GLN A 292 14.17 -10.12 31.22
CA GLN A 292 13.58 -11.00 32.26
C GLN A 292 14.57 -11.45 33.33
N VAL A 293 15.88 -11.43 33.05
CA VAL A 293 16.91 -11.78 34.06
C VAL A 293 17.23 -10.59 34.98
N ALA A 294 16.92 -9.36 34.59
CA ALA A 294 17.18 -8.16 35.39
C ALA A 294 16.08 -7.83 36.43
N THR A 295 14.95 -8.55 36.43
CA THR A 295 13.82 -8.34 37.38
C THR A 295 13.67 -9.44 38.42
N SER A 296 14.62 -10.38 38.54
CA SER A 296 14.64 -11.47 39.54
C SER A 296 15.95 -11.49 40.29
N GLY A 297 16.43 -10.30 40.69
CA GLY A 297 17.57 -10.12 41.58
C GLY A 297 17.23 -9.14 42.68
#